data_a92236860c2e6cc1f56c5835a39606ce
#
_entry.id   a92236860c2e6cc1f56c5835a39606ce
#
_cell.length_a   1.000
_cell.length_b   1.000
_cell.length_c   1.000
_cell.angle_alpha   90.00
_cell.angle_beta   90.00
_cell.angle_gamma   90.00
#
_symmetry.space_group_name_H-M   'P 1'
#
loop_
_entity.id
_entity.type
_entity.pdbx_description
1 polymer ?
#
loop_
_entity_poly.entity_id
_entity_poly.type
_entity_poly.pdbx_seq_one_letter_code
_entity_poly.pdbx_strand_id
1 'polypeptide(L)'
;MMDNVHIAMWSGPRNISSAMMRSFENRPDTTVTDEPFYAHYLLKTGVQHPLRKEIIQNSECNFYNIVTCLTGSIPNKKKIWYQKHMAHHNLPGMDIHWTENVTNCFLIRHPKEVILSYEKRFPIDSIDQLGYKQLCILFEHLKKETGKSPPVLDSRDVLNHPREILNKLCDKIGISFMDQMLSWPSGRRISDGMWGQHWYKNVEDSTGFQKYQEKNKKLPDKLLSLYKECLSYFDTLYLHRIRPQRQPEENE
;
A
#
# COMPACT_ATOMS: atom_id res chain seq x y z
N MET A 1 27.88 -5.22 -4.75
CA MET A 1 26.86 -4.53 -5.59
C MET A 1 25.53 -4.81 -4.95
N MET A 2 24.66 -3.82 -4.76
CA MET A 2 23.29 -4.12 -4.29
C MET A 2 22.58 -4.92 -5.38
N ASP A 3 21.97 -6.02 -5.00
CA ASP A 3 21.14 -6.83 -5.89
C ASP A 3 19.89 -6.05 -6.30
N ASN A 4 19.33 -6.39 -7.46
CA ASN A 4 18.07 -5.83 -7.92
C ASN A 4 16.91 -6.22 -6.97
N VAL A 5 16.11 -5.26 -6.54
CA VAL A 5 15.05 -5.48 -5.55
C VAL A 5 13.68 -5.11 -6.12
N HIS A 6 12.77 -6.07 -6.17
CA HIS A 6 11.36 -5.86 -6.46
C HIS A 6 10.62 -5.76 -5.12
N ILE A 7 9.95 -4.64 -4.87
CA ILE A 7 9.20 -4.39 -3.63
C ILE A 7 7.71 -4.36 -3.97
N ALA A 8 6.96 -5.35 -3.50
CA ALA A 8 5.50 -5.34 -3.54
C ALA A 8 4.97 -4.74 -2.23
N MET A 9 4.49 -3.50 -2.28
CA MET A 9 3.87 -2.82 -1.14
C MET A 9 2.36 -3.01 -1.17
N TRP A 10 1.85 -3.85 -0.29
CA TRP A 10 0.44 -4.21 -0.18
C TRP A 10 -0.29 -3.30 0.80
N SER A 11 -1.42 -2.74 0.39
CA SER A 11 -2.25 -1.90 1.26
C SER A 11 -3.75 -2.03 0.95
N GLY A 12 -4.59 -1.67 1.91
CA GLY A 12 -6.00 -1.37 1.64
C GLY A 12 -6.19 0.04 1.05
N PRO A 13 -7.39 0.38 0.59
CA PRO A 13 -7.71 1.72 0.10
C PRO A 13 -7.66 2.75 1.24
N ARG A 14 -7.57 4.03 0.85
CA ARG A 14 -7.57 5.17 1.81
C ARG A 14 -6.48 5.11 2.86
N ASN A 15 -5.43 4.40 2.56
CA ASN A 15 -4.16 4.38 3.29
C ASN A 15 -3.22 5.47 2.73
N ILE A 16 -2.03 5.63 3.25
CA ILE A 16 -1.02 6.57 2.73
C ILE A 16 -0.16 5.95 1.61
N SER A 17 -0.67 4.95 0.90
CA SER A 17 0.08 4.18 -0.10
C SER A 17 0.62 5.03 -1.25
N SER A 18 -0.12 6.08 -1.67
CA SER A 18 0.37 7.00 -2.70
C SER A 18 1.51 7.89 -2.18
N ALA A 19 1.48 8.31 -0.90
CA ALA A 19 2.61 9.02 -0.28
C ALA A 19 3.84 8.12 -0.14
N MET A 20 3.65 6.83 0.20
CA MET A 20 4.72 5.84 0.20
C MET A 20 5.31 5.66 -1.20
N MET A 21 4.49 5.60 -2.24
CA MET A 21 4.96 5.52 -3.63
C MET A 21 5.78 6.77 -4.00
N ARG A 22 5.33 7.99 -3.64
CA ARG A 22 6.10 9.23 -3.83
C ARG A 22 7.46 9.18 -3.13
N SER A 23 7.49 8.69 -1.89
CA SER A 23 8.71 8.53 -1.10
C SER A 23 9.73 7.64 -1.82
N PHE A 24 9.31 6.50 -2.34
CA PHE A 24 10.20 5.60 -3.09
C PHE A 24 10.55 6.15 -4.48
N GLU A 25 9.61 6.77 -5.19
CA GLU A 25 9.86 7.37 -6.51
C GLU A 25 10.90 8.50 -6.47
N ASN A 26 10.99 9.20 -5.34
CA ASN A 26 11.94 10.31 -5.19
C ASN A 26 13.40 9.84 -4.99
N ARG A 27 13.65 8.54 -4.89
CA ARG A 27 14.99 7.95 -4.89
C ARG A 27 15.55 7.88 -6.32
N PRO A 28 16.81 8.22 -6.53
CA PRO A 28 17.41 8.18 -7.88
C PRO A 28 17.58 6.76 -8.46
N ASP A 29 17.61 5.73 -7.60
CA ASP A 29 17.82 4.33 -7.94
C ASP A 29 16.54 3.51 -8.10
N THR A 30 15.35 4.14 -7.96
CA THR A 30 14.06 3.47 -7.91
C THR A 30 13.18 3.83 -9.11
N THR A 31 12.42 2.87 -9.59
CA THR A 31 11.25 3.06 -10.45
C THR A 31 10.00 2.57 -9.73
N VAL A 32 8.82 3.09 -10.10
CA VAL A 32 7.56 2.75 -9.43
C VAL A 32 6.50 2.29 -10.43
N THR A 33 5.57 1.46 -9.96
CA THR A 33 4.36 1.07 -10.70
C THR A 33 3.15 1.22 -9.77
N ASP A 34 2.10 1.85 -10.28
CA ASP A 34 0.87 2.14 -9.54
C ASP A 34 -0.22 1.13 -9.88
N GLU A 35 -0.68 0.40 -8.88
CA GLU A 35 -1.84 -0.52 -8.91
C GLU A 35 -1.93 -1.43 -10.16
N PRO A 36 -0.93 -2.26 -10.44
CA PRO A 36 -0.83 -3.00 -11.70
C PRO A 36 -2.00 -3.96 -11.97
N PHE A 37 -2.71 -4.43 -10.93
CA PHE A 37 -3.86 -5.30 -11.06
C PHE A 37 -5.21 -4.56 -11.16
N TYR A 38 -5.21 -3.22 -11.22
CA TYR A 38 -6.47 -2.47 -11.17
C TYR A 38 -7.38 -2.73 -12.38
N ALA A 39 -6.84 -2.75 -13.59
CA ALA A 39 -7.62 -3.05 -14.80
C ALA A 39 -8.17 -4.49 -14.77
N HIS A 40 -7.38 -5.46 -14.32
CA HIS A 40 -7.83 -6.84 -14.10
C HIS A 40 -8.98 -6.90 -13.10
N TYR A 41 -8.85 -6.23 -11.96
CA TYR A 41 -9.89 -6.13 -10.93
C TYR A 41 -11.18 -5.54 -11.48
N LEU A 42 -11.11 -4.40 -12.19
CA LEU A 42 -12.27 -3.75 -12.81
C LEU A 42 -12.96 -4.65 -13.84
N LEU A 43 -12.17 -5.36 -14.65
CA LEU A 43 -12.69 -6.29 -15.66
C LEU A 43 -13.44 -7.46 -15.00
N LYS A 44 -12.84 -8.09 -13.99
CA LYS A 44 -13.36 -9.30 -13.35
C LYS A 44 -14.56 -9.04 -12.43
N THR A 45 -14.56 -7.93 -11.71
CA THR A 45 -15.63 -7.62 -10.73
C THR A 45 -16.79 -6.84 -11.35
N GLY A 46 -16.57 -6.14 -12.44
CA GLY A 46 -17.58 -5.28 -13.04
C GLY A 46 -17.89 -4.01 -12.24
N VAL A 47 -17.15 -3.75 -11.14
CA VAL A 47 -17.37 -2.58 -10.27
C VAL A 47 -17.29 -1.27 -11.06
N GLN A 48 -18.22 -0.35 -10.80
CA GLN A 48 -18.34 0.91 -11.54
C GLN A 48 -17.50 2.00 -10.86
N HIS A 49 -16.21 2.01 -11.15
CA HIS A 49 -15.32 3.09 -10.76
C HIS A 49 -15.16 4.14 -11.89
N PRO A 50 -14.79 5.40 -11.56
CA PRO A 50 -14.49 6.41 -12.56
C PRO A 50 -13.45 5.91 -13.57
N LEU A 51 -13.63 6.22 -14.84
CA LEU A 51 -12.74 5.84 -15.95
C LEU A 51 -12.59 4.31 -16.15
N ARG A 52 -13.56 3.51 -15.66
CA ARG A 52 -13.48 2.04 -15.76
C ARG A 52 -13.19 1.55 -17.19
N LYS A 53 -13.90 2.09 -18.18
CA LYS A 53 -13.75 1.68 -19.59
C LYS A 53 -12.37 2.02 -20.12
N GLU A 54 -11.94 3.24 -19.89
CA GLU A 54 -10.64 3.77 -20.31
C GLU A 54 -9.49 3.02 -19.67
N ILE A 55 -9.59 2.70 -18.37
CA ILE A 55 -8.58 1.92 -17.64
C ILE A 55 -8.45 0.52 -18.25
N ILE A 56 -9.57 -0.17 -18.49
CA ILE A 56 -9.57 -1.52 -19.09
C ILE A 56 -9.01 -1.51 -20.52
N GLN A 57 -9.31 -0.49 -21.31
CA GLN A 57 -8.85 -0.38 -22.69
C GLN A 57 -7.35 -0.06 -22.82
N ASN A 58 -6.78 0.66 -21.85
CA ASN A 58 -5.41 1.18 -21.92
C ASN A 58 -4.43 0.48 -20.98
N SER A 59 -4.85 -0.61 -20.31
CA SER A 59 -3.99 -1.33 -19.36
C SER A 59 -4.04 -2.84 -19.60
N GLU A 60 -2.98 -3.53 -19.21
CA GLU A 60 -2.97 -4.99 -19.24
C GLU A 60 -4.01 -5.57 -18.26
N CYS A 61 -4.85 -6.47 -18.74
CA CYS A 61 -5.90 -7.11 -17.95
C CYS A 61 -5.65 -8.61 -17.71
N ASN A 62 -4.70 -9.22 -18.42
CA ASN A 62 -4.37 -10.62 -18.22
C ASN A 62 -3.48 -10.79 -16.99
N PHE A 63 -3.93 -11.56 -16.03
CA PHE A 63 -3.22 -11.79 -14.77
C PHE A 63 -1.79 -12.30 -14.98
N TYR A 64 -1.59 -13.30 -15.84
CA TYR A 64 -0.28 -13.90 -16.07
C TYR A 64 0.70 -12.96 -16.77
N ASN A 65 0.21 -12.12 -17.68
CA ASN A 65 1.04 -11.09 -18.32
C ASN A 65 1.49 -10.04 -17.31
N ILE A 66 0.58 -9.61 -16.42
CA ILE A 66 0.90 -8.68 -15.33
C ILE A 66 1.97 -9.29 -14.42
N VAL A 67 1.78 -10.51 -13.95
CA VAL A 67 2.75 -11.21 -13.09
C VAL A 67 4.10 -11.35 -13.78
N THR A 68 4.13 -11.78 -15.03
CA THR A 68 5.38 -11.92 -15.81
C THR A 68 6.12 -10.59 -15.92
N CYS A 69 5.38 -9.49 -16.13
CA CYS A 69 5.96 -8.16 -16.12
C CYS A 69 6.55 -7.81 -14.75
N LEU A 70 5.77 -7.96 -13.66
CA LEU A 70 6.13 -7.53 -12.31
C LEU A 70 7.31 -8.31 -11.70
N THR A 71 7.53 -9.55 -12.14
CA THR A 71 8.64 -10.41 -11.72
C THR A 71 9.82 -10.40 -12.70
N GLY A 72 9.68 -9.69 -13.83
CA GLY A 72 10.69 -9.58 -14.88
C GLY A 72 11.77 -8.54 -14.59
N SER A 73 12.42 -8.05 -15.64
CA SER A 73 13.51 -7.07 -15.52
C SER A 73 12.98 -5.72 -14.99
N ILE A 74 13.75 -5.10 -14.09
CA ILE A 74 13.41 -3.78 -13.53
C ILE A 74 13.45 -2.71 -14.63
N PRO A 75 12.38 -1.92 -14.83
CA PRO A 75 12.33 -0.89 -15.85
C PRO A 75 13.37 0.23 -15.64
N ASN A 76 13.64 0.99 -16.71
CA ASN A 76 14.46 2.21 -16.68
C ASN A 76 15.89 2.01 -16.16
N LYS A 77 16.43 0.79 -16.21
CA LYS A 77 17.79 0.45 -15.71
C LYS A 77 17.99 0.84 -14.23
N LYS A 78 16.91 0.87 -13.45
CA LYS A 78 16.96 1.12 -12.01
C LYS A 78 17.34 -0.17 -11.24
N LYS A 79 17.69 -0.02 -9.97
CA LYS A 79 18.03 -1.15 -9.08
C LYS A 79 16.85 -1.60 -8.22
N ILE A 80 15.92 -0.70 -7.97
CA ILE A 80 14.76 -0.94 -7.13
C ILE A 80 13.49 -0.69 -7.95
N TRP A 81 12.56 -1.62 -7.87
CA TRP A 81 11.22 -1.48 -8.44
C TRP A 81 10.18 -1.54 -7.33
N TYR A 82 9.61 -0.39 -6.98
CA TYR A 82 8.53 -0.29 -6.02
C TYR A 82 7.19 -0.44 -6.74
N GLN A 83 6.43 -1.47 -6.38
CA GLN A 83 5.12 -1.79 -6.93
C GLN A 83 4.06 -1.52 -5.86
N LYS A 84 3.20 -0.53 -6.10
CA LYS A 84 2.08 -0.23 -5.21
C LYS A 84 0.91 -1.15 -5.52
N HIS A 85 0.55 -2.02 -4.59
CA HIS A 85 -0.54 -2.97 -4.72
C HIS A 85 -1.71 -2.65 -3.79
N MET A 86 -2.92 -2.78 -4.34
CA MET A 86 -4.14 -2.74 -3.54
C MET A 86 -4.57 -4.17 -3.23
N ALA A 87 -4.62 -4.52 -1.94
CA ALA A 87 -4.87 -5.90 -1.52
C ALA A 87 -6.23 -6.45 -2.00
N HIS A 88 -7.25 -5.60 -2.11
CA HIS A 88 -8.56 -5.98 -2.62
C HIS A 88 -8.59 -6.27 -4.13
N HIS A 89 -7.52 -5.96 -4.87
CA HIS A 89 -7.36 -6.41 -6.25
C HIS A 89 -6.96 -7.88 -6.34
N ASN A 90 -6.49 -8.48 -5.25
CA ASN A 90 -6.30 -9.93 -5.13
C ASN A 90 -7.66 -10.61 -4.93
N LEU A 91 -8.27 -11.05 -6.03
CA LEU A 91 -9.57 -11.71 -6.00
C LEU A 91 -9.44 -13.15 -5.48
N PRO A 92 -10.49 -13.69 -4.87
CA PRO A 92 -10.50 -15.11 -4.46
C PRO A 92 -10.14 -16.04 -5.63
N GLY A 93 -9.23 -16.98 -5.38
CA GLY A 93 -8.78 -17.96 -6.39
C GLY A 93 -7.66 -17.46 -7.32
N MET A 94 -7.20 -16.22 -7.19
CA MET A 94 -5.99 -15.78 -7.88
C MET A 94 -4.75 -16.47 -7.29
N ASP A 95 -3.83 -16.84 -8.18
CA ASP A 95 -2.54 -17.38 -7.77
C ASP A 95 -1.70 -16.31 -7.08
N ILE A 96 -1.26 -16.58 -5.86
CA ILE A 96 -0.41 -15.67 -5.06
C ILE A 96 1.04 -16.15 -4.94
N HIS A 97 1.40 -17.33 -5.49
CA HIS A 97 2.76 -17.87 -5.38
C HIS A 97 3.83 -16.98 -6.04
N TRP A 98 3.46 -16.18 -7.04
CA TRP A 98 4.39 -15.23 -7.64
C TRP A 98 4.97 -14.23 -6.63
N THR A 99 4.24 -13.96 -5.54
CA THR A 99 4.67 -13.04 -4.48
C THR A 99 5.91 -13.54 -3.74
N GLU A 100 6.19 -14.84 -3.77
CA GLU A 100 7.39 -15.45 -3.18
C GLU A 100 8.68 -15.00 -3.87
N ASN A 101 8.58 -14.51 -5.12
CA ASN A 101 9.71 -14.06 -5.94
C ASN A 101 10.02 -12.56 -5.78
N VAL A 102 9.32 -11.85 -4.88
CA VAL A 102 9.50 -10.41 -4.65
C VAL A 102 9.57 -10.11 -3.16
N THR A 103 10.12 -8.96 -2.80
CA THR A 103 10.14 -8.50 -1.41
C THR A 103 8.79 -7.89 -1.04
N ASN A 104 8.03 -8.56 -0.19
CA ASN A 104 6.70 -8.11 0.20
C ASN A 104 6.75 -7.24 1.46
N CYS A 105 6.01 -6.13 1.42
CA CYS A 105 5.80 -5.21 2.54
C CYS A 105 4.31 -4.92 2.67
N PHE A 106 3.85 -4.65 3.88
CA PHE A 106 2.46 -4.38 4.18
C PHE A 106 2.31 -3.00 4.81
N LEU A 107 1.33 -2.25 4.34
CA LEU A 107 0.98 -0.94 4.88
C LEU A 107 -0.46 -0.98 5.37
N ILE A 108 -0.65 -0.84 6.68
CA ILE A 108 -1.95 -0.88 7.32
C ILE A 108 -2.34 0.49 7.89
N ARG A 109 -3.63 0.68 8.09
CA ARG A 109 -4.20 1.84 8.75
C ARG A 109 -5.38 1.41 9.61
N HIS A 110 -5.59 2.08 10.75
CA HIS A 110 -6.68 1.75 11.66
C HIS A 110 -8.05 1.77 10.94
N PRO A 111 -8.87 0.69 11.06
CA PRO A 111 -10.08 0.51 10.26
C PRO A 111 -11.10 1.63 10.38
N LYS A 112 -11.28 2.21 11.57
CA LYS A 112 -12.17 3.37 11.77
C LYS A 112 -11.84 4.52 10.81
N GLU A 113 -10.54 4.81 10.62
CA GLU A 113 -10.10 5.90 9.76
C GLU A 113 -10.32 5.59 8.28
N VAL A 114 -10.05 4.34 7.88
CA VAL A 114 -10.26 3.88 6.50
C VAL A 114 -11.74 3.92 6.15
N ILE A 115 -12.61 3.34 6.98
CA ILE A 115 -14.06 3.31 6.79
C ILE A 115 -14.61 4.74 6.68
N LEU A 116 -14.30 5.62 7.63
CA LEU A 116 -14.74 7.01 7.60
C LEU A 116 -14.22 7.82 6.40
N SER A 117 -13.07 7.43 5.84
CA SER A 117 -12.52 8.06 4.65
C SER A 117 -13.11 7.51 3.35
N TYR A 118 -13.39 6.22 3.31
CA TYR A 118 -13.92 5.54 2.14
C TYR A 118 -15.40 5.89 1.92
N GLU A 119 -16.22 5.82 2.97
CA GLU A 119 -17.67 6.09 2.92
C GLU A 119 -18.00 7.51 2.41
N LYS A 120 -17.09 8.46 2.55
CA LYS A 120 -17.29 9.80 1.98
C LYS A 120 -17.39 9.82 0.45
N ARG A 121 -16.93 8.78 -0.23
CA ARG A 121 -16.85 8.72 -1.68
C ARG A 121 -17.68 7.60 -2.28
N PHE A 122 -17.72 6.46 -1.59
CA PHE A 122 -18.40 5.26 -2.06
C PHE A 122 -19.06 4.54 -0.90
N PRO A 123 -20.25 3.97 -1.10
CA PRO A 123 -20.84 3.06 -0.12
C PRO A 123 -19.91 1.86 0.09
N ILE A 124 -19.94 1.34 1.32
CA ILE A 124 -19.18 0.12 1.66
C ILE A 124 -20.22 -0.99 1.81
N ASP A 125 -20.23 -1.89 0.84
CA ASP A 125 -21.16 -3.01 0.77
C ASP A 125 -20.55 -4.30 1.30
N SER A 126 -19.21 -4.40 1.30
CA SER A 126 -18.46 -5.58 1.72
C SER A 126 -17.10 -5.21 2.32
N ILE A 127 -16.65 -6.04 3.27
CA ILE A 127 -15.28 -5.96 3.83
C ILE A 127 -14.21 -6.15 2.74
N ASP A 128 -14.51 -6.90 1.69
CA ASP A 128 -13.56 -7.16 0.60
C ASP A 128 -13.12 -5.88 -0.10
N GLN A 129 -13.97 -4.84 -0.16
CA GLN A 129 -13.61 -3.53 -0.70
C GLN A 129 -12.50 -2.82 0.10
N LEU A 130 -12.30 -3.20 1.36
CA LEU A 130 -11.32 -2.57 2.26
C LEU A 130 -9.98 -3.32 2.32
N GLY A 131 -9.93 -4.56 1.82
CA GLY A 131 -8.70 -5.32 1.62
C GLY A 131 -8.06 -5.92 2.89
N TYR A 132 -8.65 -5.79 4.08
CA TYR A 132 -8.06 -6.29 5.33
C TYR A 132 -7.91 -7.81 5.35
N LYS A 133 -8.94 -8.52 4.89
CA LYS A 133 -8.94 -9.98 4.78
C LYS A 133 -7.85 -10.45 3.82
N GLN A 134 -7.76 -9.81 2.65
CA GLN A 134 -6.76 -10.13 1.63
C GLN A 134 -5.33 -9.86 2.11
N LEU A 135 -5.12 -8.77 2.87
CA LEU A 135 -3.82 -8.49 3.51
C LEU A 135 -3.41 -9.61 4.47
N CYS A 136 -4.33 -10.08 5.33
CA CYS A 136 -4.03 -11.18 6.26
C CYS A 136 -3.77 -12.50 5.53
N ILE A 137 -4.57 -12.85 4.54
CA ILE A 137 -4.37 -14.09 3.75
C ILE A 137 -2.97 -14.10 3.13
N LEU A 138 -2.59 -12.99 2.49
CA LEU A 138 -1.29 -12.88 1.85
C LEU A 138 -0.14 -12.88 2.87
N PHE A 139 -0.30 -12.17 3.99
CA PHE A 139 0.69 -12.13 5.06
C PHE A 139 0.95 -13.52 5.65
N GLU A 140 -0.11 -14.27 6.00
CA GLU A 140 0.03 -15.61 6.57
C GLU A 140 0.59 -16.61 5.55
N HIS A 141 0.21 -16.52 4.28
CA HIS A 141 0.81 -17.30 3.21
C HIS A 141 2.32 -17.08 3.16
N LEU A 142 2.76 -15.83 3.03
CA LEU A 142 4.18 -15.47 2.93
C LEU A 142 4.97 -15.87 4.17
N LYS A 143 4.40 -15.66 5.37
CA LYS A 143 5.03 -16.07 6.62
C LYS A 143 5.23 -17.58 6.70
N LYS A 144 4.25 -18.35 6.23
CA LYS A 144 4.33 -19.81 6.18
C LYS A 144 5.39 -20.28 5.19
N GLU A 145 5.35 -19.78 3.94
CA GLU A 145 6.25 -20.24 2.87
C GLU A 145 7.71 -19.79 3.08
N THR A 146 7.92 -18.58 3.62
CA THR A 146 9.28 -18.05 3.82
C THR A 146 9.86 -18.30 5.21
N GLY A 147 9.06 -18.71 6.18
CA GLY A 147 9.44 -18.82 7.58
C GLY A 147 9.73 -17.48 8.27
N LYS A 148 9.49 -16.35 7.61
CA LYS A 148 9.74 -15.00 8.14
C LYS A 148 8.50 -14.14 8.00
N SER A 149 8.27 -13.26 8.99
CA SER A 149 7.21 -12.25 8.89
C SER A 149 7.63 -11.12 7.96
N PRO A 150 6.90 -10.85 6.88
CA PRO A 150 7.15 -9.68 6.05
C PRO A 150 7.04 -8.38 6.86
N PRO A 151 7.75 -7.29 6.49
CA PRO A 151 7.62 -5.98 7.14
C PRO A 151 6.19 -5.45 7.07
N VAL A 152 5.66 -5.03 8.22
CA VAL A 152 4.36 -4.34 8.33
C VAL A 152 4.61 -2.91 8.80
N LEU A 153 4.00 -1.94 8.14
CA LEU A 153 4.02 -0.53 8.48
C LEU A 153 2.63 -0.09 8.91
N ASP A 154 2.52 0.59 10.04
CA ASP A 154 1.30 1.32 10.39
C ASP A 154 1.38 2.77 9.91
N SER A 155 0.33 3.26 9.27
CA SER A 155 0.31 4.61 8.70
C SER A 155 0.49 5.71 9.73
N ARG A 156 0.03 5.53 10.97
CA ARG A 156 0.24 6.49 12.07
C ARG A 156 1.71 6.57 12.45
N ASP A 157 2.38 5.42 12.57
CA ASP A 157 3.79 5.34 12.89
C ASP A 157 4.64 6.00 11.78
N VAL A 158 4.33 5.73 10.51
CA VAL A 158 5.00 6.38 9.36
C VAL A 158 4.81 7.90 9.39
N LEU A 159 3.59 8.39 9.64
CA LEU A 159 3.29 9.83 9.63
C LEU A 159 3.91 10.58 10.82
N ASN A 160 4.06 9.93 11.96
CA ASN A 160 4.67 10.54 13.15
C ASN A 160 6.20 10.44 13.15
N HIS A 161 6.75 9.35 12.61
CA HIS A 161 8.18 9.04 12.64
C HIS A 161 8.71 8.60 11.27
N PRO A 162 8.52 9.39 10.19
CA PRO A 162 8.79 8.95 8.82
C PRO A 162 10.24 8.52 8.61
N ARG A 163 11.22 9.30 9.08
CA ARG A 163 12.64 8.96 8.97
C ARG A 163 12.97 7.62 9.62
N GLU A 164 12.55 7.46 10.84
CA GLU A 164 12.88 6.26 11.63
C GLU A 164 12.22 5.01 11.05
N ILE A 165 10.93 5.08 10.73
CA ILE A 165 10.17 3.95 10.19
C ILE A 165 10.67 3.55 8.80
N LEU A 166 10.96 4.53 7.93
CA LEU A 166 11.51 4.24 6.60
C LEU A 166 12.94 3.69 6.67
N ASN A 167 13.77 4.18 7.59
CA ASN A 167 15.10 3.61 7.80
C ASN A 167 15.01 2.13 8.23
N LYS A 168 14.20 1.83 9.24
CA LYS A 168 13.96 0.45 9.69
C LYS A 168 13.35 -0.45 8.60
N LEU A 169 12.49 0.10 7.74
CA LEU A 169 11.97 -0.63 6.59
C LEU A 169 13.10 -0.94 5.61
N CYS A 170 13.89 0.06 5.23
CA CYS A 170 15.01 -0.11 4.30
C CYS A 170 16.00 -1.17 4.80
N ASP A 171 16.36 -1.14 6.08
CA ASP A 171 17.23 -2.15 6.70
C ASP A 171 16.62 -3.56 6.59
N LYS A 172 15.32 -3.71 6.86
CA LYS A 172 14.63 -5.01 6.78
C LYS A 172 14.56 -5.58 5.37
N ILE A 173 14.51 -4.74 4.34
CA ILE A 173 14.42 -5.16 2.94
C ILE A 173 15.77 -5.10 2.22
N GLY A 174 16.86 -4.80 2.92
CA GLY A 174 18.24 -4.85 2.40
C GLY A 174 18.60 -3.70 1.44
N ILE A 175 17.99 -2.52 1.59
CA ILE A 175 18.34 -1.31 0.82
C ILE A 175 18.78 -0.18 1.75
N SER A 176 19.58 0.76 1.24
CA SER A 176 19.96 1.93 2.01
C SER A 176 18.82 2.94 2.11
N PHE A 177 18.58 3.50 3.29
CA PHE A 177 17.71 4.66 3.45
C PHE A 177 18.35 5.90 2.76
N MET A 178 17.51 6.76 2.19
CA MET A 178 17.92 8.02 1.58
C MET A 178 17.01 9.16 2.06
N ASP A 179 17.58 10.32 2.40
CA ASP A 179 16.81 11.49 2.87
C ASP A 179 15.79 11.99 1.84
N GLN A 180 16.05 11.76 0.55
CA GLN A 180 15.11 12.05 -0.53
C GLN A 180 13.75 11.35 -0.38
N MET A 181 13.69 10.26 0.40
CA MET A 181 12.43 9.55 0.70
C MET A 181 11.48 10.35 1.59
N LEU A 182 11.95 11.41 2.27
CA LEU A 182 11.14 12.17 3.22
C LEU A 182 10.36 13.31 2.58
N SER A 183 10.72 13.71 1.37
CA SER A 183 10.08 14.81 0.67
C SER A 183 10.02 14.54 -0.84
N TRP A 184 9.12 15.21 -1.53
CA TRP A 184 8.92 15.12 -2.97
C TRP A 184 8.32 16.42 -3.52
N PRO A 185 8.55 16.75 -4.80
CA PRO A 185 7.85 17.87 -5.44
C PRO A 185 6.33 17.61 -5.49
N SER A 186 5.53 18.66 -5.28
CA SER A 186 4.08 18.61 -5.48
C SER A 186 3.72 18.36 -6.95
N GLY A 187 2.49 17.97 -7.18
CA GLY A 187 1.94 17.78 -8.51
C GLY A 187 1.81 16.33 -8.94
N ARG A 188 1.21 16.17 -10.13
CA ARG A 188 0.97 14.89 -10.76
C ARG A 188 2.27 14.30 -11.33
N ARG A 189 2.34 12.98 -11.38
CA ARG A 189 3.48 12.23 -11.92
C ARG A 189 3.07 11.42 -13.14
N ILE A 190 4.03 11.15 -14.02
CA ILE A 190 3.84 10.23 -15.16
C ILE A 190 3.55 8.80 -14.67
N SER A 191 4.11 8.43 -13.52
CA SER A 191 3.90 7.15 -12.86
C SER A 191 2.51 6.97 -12.23
N ASP A 192 1.74 8.04 -12.07
CA ASP A 192 0.37 7.95 -11.59
C ASP A 192 -0.52 7.27 -12.63
N GLY A 193 -1.26 6.26 -12.22
CA GLY A 193 -2.31 5.71 -13.05
C GLY A 193 -3.34 6.78 -13.45
N MET A 194 -4.03 6.59 -14.57
CA MET A 194 -5.05 7.54 -15.05
C MET A 194 -6.15 7.81 -14.01
N TRP A 195 -6.37 6.88 -13.08
CA TRP A 195 -7.29 7.05 -11.94
C TRP A 195 -6.81 8.09 -10.92
N GLY A 196 -5.53 8.47 -10.92
CA GLY A 196 -4.95 9.43 -9.99
C GLY A 196 -5.72 10.76 -9.96
N GLN A 197 -6.23 11.24 -11.10
CA GLN A 197 -7.05 12.46 -11.17
C GLN A 197 -8.28 12.44 -10.24
N HIS A 198 -8.80 11.26 -9.88
CA HIS A 198 -9.94 11.12 -8.98
C HIS A 198 -9.54 10.86 -7.53
N TRP A 199 -8.32 10.33 -7.30
CA TRP A 199 -7.93 9.80 -6.01
C TRP A 199 -6.77 10.54 -5.35
N TYR A 200 -5.88 11.20 -6.12
CA TYR A 200 -4.56 11.62 -5.65
C TYR A 200 -4.45 13.11 -5.28
N LYS A 201 -5.55 13.88 -5.30
CA LYS A 201 -5.50 15.31 -4.98
C LYS A 201 -4.67 15.63 -3.72
N ASN A 202 -4.87 14.89 -2.62
CA ASN A 202 -4.15 15.15 -1.37
C ASN A 202 -2.64 14.88 -1.48
N VAL A 203 -2.23 13.87 -2.24
CA VAL A 203 -0.80 13.58 -2.43
C VAL A 203 -0.19 14.49 -3.46
N GLU A 204 -0.94 14.92 -4.47
CA GLU A 204 -0.51 15.92 -5.46
C GLU A 204 -0.23 17.29 -4.79
N ASP A 205 -1.04 17.66 -3.79
CA ASP A 205 -0.88 18.90 -3.02
C ASP A 205 0.23 18.78 -1.93
N SER A 206 0.79 17.59 -1.70
CA SER A 206 1.78 17.34 -0.66
C SER A 206 3.22 17.40 -1.15
N THR A 207 4.14 17.73 -0.24
CA THR A 207 5.59 17.73 -0.49
C THR A 207 6.36 16.81 0.49
N GLY A 208 5.65 16.00 1.28
CA GLY A 208 6.20 15.09 2.28
C GLY A 208 5.10 14.48 3.14
N PHE A 209 5.51 13.67 4.11
CA PHE A 209 4.59 13.07 5.06
C PHE A 209 4.03 14.13 6.01
N GLN A 210 2.70 14.28 6.02
CA GLN A 210 2.02 15.18 6.96
C GLN A 210 1.90 14.51 8.33
N LYS A 211 2.23 15.23 9.41
CA LYS A 211 2.08 14.71 10.77
C LYS A 211 0.66 14.18 11.00
N TYR A 212 0.57 13.01 11.62
CA TYR A 212 -0.71 12.40 11.93
C TYR A 212 -1.60 13.34 12.76
N GLN A 213 -2.86 13.44 12.37
CA GLN A 213 -3.88 14.19 13.11
C GLN A 213 -5.05 13.24 13.42
N GLU A 214 -5.31 13.06 14.69
CA GLU A 214 -6.45 12.26 15.13
C GLU A 214 -7.77 12.94 14.77
N LYS A 215 -8.68 12.16 14.19
CA LYS A 215 -10.02 12.63 13.82
C LYS A 215 -11.06 12.02 14.75
N ASN A 216 -11.54 12.80 15.73
CA ASN A 216 -12.57 12.39 16.69
C ASN A 216 -13.97 12.32 16.05
N LYS A 217 -14.14 11.53 14.99
CA LYS A 217 -15.45 11.26 14.39
C LYS A 217 -15.99 9.94 14.88
N LYS A 218 -17.29 9.93 15.27
CA LYS A 218 -17.99 8.69 15.57
C LYS A 218 -18.21 7.88 14.28
N LEU A 219 -18.07 6.57 14.39
CA LEU A 219 -18.44 5.65 13.32
C LEU A 219 -19.97 5.51 13.34
N PRO A 220 -20.67 5.56 12.19
CA PRO A 220 -22.10 5.29 12.10
C PRO A 220 -22.42 3.87 12.60
N ASP A 221 -23.53 3.70 13.32
CA ASP A 221 -23.92 2.42 13.92
C ASP A 221 -24.04 1.30 12.89
N LYS A 222 -24.55 1.60 11.69
CA LYS A 222 -24.62 0.65 10.56
C LYS A 222 -23.28 0.05 10.14
N LEU A 223 -22.15 0.70 10.47
CA LEU A 223 -20.79 0.27 10.11
C LEU A 223 -20.03 -0.38 11.27
N LEU A 224 -20.65 -0.53 12.44
CA LEU A 224 -19.98 -1.09 13.63
C LEU A 224 -19.62 -2.58 13.44
N SER A 225 -20.50 -3.37 12.80
CA SER A 225 -20.21 -4.78 12.50
C SER A 225 -19.01 -4.92 11.55
N LEU A 226 -19.04 -4.17 10.45
CA LEU A 226 -17.93 -4.11 9.48
C LEU A 226 -16.61 -3.68 10.14
N TYR A 227 -16.69 -2.66 10.99
CA TYR A 227 -15.52 -2.17 11.74
C TYR A 227 -14.90 -3.26 12.63
N LYS A 228 -15.73 -3.98 13.40
CA LYS A 228 -15.28 -5.06 14.29
C LYS A 228 -14.58 -6.18 13.49
N GLU A 229 -15.14 -6.53 12.34
CA GLU A 229 -14.56 -7.54 11.47
C GLU A 229 -13.22 -7.07 10.88
N CYS A 230 -13.13 -5.82 10.37
CA CYS A 230 -11.87 -5.25 9.91
C CYS A 230 -10.82 -5.16 11.02
N LEU A 231 -11.25 -4.86 12.25
CA LEU A 231 -10.36 -4.68 13.39
C LEU A 231 -9.64 -5.99 13.74
N SER A 232 -10.31 -7.15 13.65
CA SER A 232 -9.68 -8.44 13.92
C SER A 232 -8.52 -8.74 12.97
N TYR A 233 -8.67 -8.45 11.69
CA TYR A 233 -7.58 -8.58 10.69
C TYR A 233 -6.49 -7.53 10.90
N PHE A 234 -6.88 -6.29 11.20
CA PHE A 234 -5.92 -5.23 11.49
C PHE A 234 -5.04 -5.58 12.70
N ASP A 235 -5.64 -6.04 13.81
CA ASP A 235 -4.92 -6.38 15.05
C ASP A 235 -3.90 -7.49 14.81
N THR A 236 -4.24 -8.49 13.98
CA THR A 236 -3.31 -9.56 13.59
C THR A 236 -2.05 -8.97 12.92
N LEU A 237 -2.20 -8.09 11.95
CA LEU A 237 -1.07 -7.47 11.25
C LEU A 237 -0.35 -6.44 12.13
N TYR A 238 -1.07 -5.70 12.95
CA TYR A 238 -0.54 -4.65 13.83
C TYR A 238 0.48 -5.17 14.84
N LEU A 239 0.34 -6.42 15.30
CA LEU A 239 1.30 -7.08 16.18
C LEU A 239 2.70 -7.21 15.54
N HIS A 240 2.75 -7.33 14.21
CA HIS A 240 3.98 -7.52 13.43
C HIS A 240 4.61 -6.21 12.90
N ARG A 241 4.01 -5.05 13.21
CA ARG A 241 4.47 -3.78 12.65
C ARG A 241 5.87 -3.39 13.11
N ILE A 242 6.58 -2.68 12.27
CA ILE A 242 7.80 -1.95 12.63
C ILE A 242 7.39 -0.84 13.60
N ARG A 243 7.98 -0.86 14.80
CA ARG A 243 7.68 0.12 15.86
C ARG A 243 8.72 1.22 15.89
N PRO A 244 8.33 2.49 16.14
CA PRO A 244 9.28 3.53 16.50
C PRO A 244 9.96 3.17 17.84
N GLN A 245 11.14 3.73 18.09
CA GLN A 245 11.77 3.62 19.42
C GLN A 245 10.86 4.32 20.44
N ARG A 246 10.71 3.70 21.62
CA ARG A 246 10.07 4.40 22.74
C ARG A 246 10.94 5.59 23.08
N GLN A 247 10.40 6.78 22.99
CA GLN A 247 11.03 7.93 23.66
C GLN A 247 11.05 7.60 25.16
N PRO A 248 12.18 7.84 25.87
CA PRO A 248 12.16 7.81 27.33
C PRO A 248 11.01 8.72 27.79
N GLU A 249 10.16 8.24 28.68
CA GLU A 249 9.20 9.11 29.35
C GLU A 249 10.01 10.24 29.99
N GLU A 250 9.79 11.47 29.54
CA GLU A 250 10.28 12.64 30.26
C GLU A 250 9.58 12.57 31.63
N ASN A 251 10.31 12.13 32.64
CA ASN A 251 9.85 12.19 34.03
C ASN A 251 9.69 13.67 34.37
N GLU A 252 8.45 14.15 34.43
CA GLU A 252 8.08 15.40 35.09
C GLU A 252 8.27 15.30 36.62
#